data_aafbffd9162fdc7b2ba8d4ad63688d12
#
_entry.id   aafbffd9162fdc7b2ba8d4ad63688d12
#
_cell.length_a   1.000
_cell.length_b   1.000
_cell.length_c   1.000
_cell.angle_alpha   90.00
_cell.angle_beta   90.00
_cell.angle_gamma   90.00
#
_symmetry.space_group_name_H-M   'P 1'
#
loop_
_entity.id
_entity.type
_entity.pdbx_description
1 polymer ?
#
loop_
_entity_poly.entity_id
_entity_poly.type
_entity_poly.pdbx_seq_one_letter_code
_entity_poly.pdbx_strand_id
1 'polypeptide(L)'
;MLALLEHLKTGPVHLAGLSMGGMVGFQFAVDHPAWLRSLCIVNSAPEVKRRTRGDWIWWAKRWSLARLLSVETVGKALAERLFPKPEQAQLRLKMAQRWARNDKHAYLKSFDAIVDWGVAEHIARIDCPTLVISADQDYTPIQLKERYVALMPRARLAIIEDSRHATPLDQPEVFNQTLLQFLAAASTSQGSLSPC
;
A
#
# COMPACT_ATOMS: atom_id res chain seq x y z
N MET A 1 10.05 5.97 10.22
CA MET A 1 10.64 6.17 8.87
C MET A 1 11.51 7.41 8.84
N LEU A 2 11.07 8.59 9.29
CA LEU A 2 11.87 9.83 9.29
C LEU A 2 13.25 9.62 9.93
N ALA A 3 13.33 9.14 11.15
CA ALA A 3 14.59 8.88 11.85
C ALA A 3 15.59 8.01 11.06
N LEU A 4 15.10 7.05 10.27
CA LEU A 4 15.94 6.25 9.39
C LEU A 4 16.51 7.09 8.23
N LEU A 5 15.70 7.91 7.59
CA LEU A 5 16.15 8.77 6.49
C LEU A 5 17.15 9.83 6.95
N GLU A 6 16.93 10.40 8.14
CA GLU A 6 17.87 11.32 8.81
C GLU A 6 19.19 10.63 9.14
N HIS A 7 19.12 9.42 9.75
CA HIS A 7 20.32 8.63 10.07
C HIS A 7 21.14 8.30 8.81
N LEU A 8 20.45 7.92 7.72
CA LEU A 8 21.10 7.60 6.45
C LEU A 8 21.50 8.84 5.63
N LYS A 9 21.08 10.03 6.05
CA LYS A 9 21.33 11.32 5.35
C LYS A 9 20.95 11.28 3.86
N THR A 10 19.81 10.65 3.55
CA THR A 10 19.39 10.46 2.16
C THR A 10 18.87 11.74 1.49
N GLY A 11 18.40 12.72 2.28
CA GLY A 11 17.56 13.79 1.76
C GLY A 11 16.19 13.25 1.31
N PRO A 12 15.45 14.01 0.47
CA PRO A 12 14.15 13.59 -0.05
C PRO A 12 14.25 12.33 -0.91
N VAL A 13 13.26 11.42 -0.76
CA VAL A 13 13.24 10.09 -1.40
C VAL A 13 12.00 9.88 -2.27
N HIS A 14 12.09 8.90 -3.18
CA HIS A 14 10.92 8.28 -3.78
C HIS A 14 10.41 7.19 -2.84
N LEU A 15 9.14 7.26 -2.44
CA LEU A 15 8.55 6.30 -1.52
C LEU A 15 7.51 5.45 -2.23
N ALA A 16 7.67 4.13 -2.18
CA ALA A 16 6.67 3.18 -2.66
C ALA A 16 6.16 2.29 -1.53
N GLY A 17 4.84 2.12 -1.42
CA GLY A 17 4.23 1.34 -0.36
C GLY A 17 3.04 0.50 -0.83
N LEU A 18 3.08 -0.80 -0.54
CA LEU A 18 2.00 -1.75 -0.80
C LEU A 18 1.12 -1.90 0.44
N SER A 19 -0.21 -1.84 0.27
CA SER A 19 -1.19 -2.14 1.32
C SER A 19 -0.95 -1.28 2.59
N MET A 20 -0.64 -1.85 3.73
CA MET A 20 -0.28 -1.12 4.94
C MET A 20 0.95 -0.20 4.73
N GLY A 21 1.91 -0.60 3.87
CA GLY A 21 3.00 0.27 3.46
C GLY A 21 2.53 1.52 2.71
N GLY A 22 1.44 1.41 1.95
CA GLY A 22 0.78 2.56 1.32
C GLY A 22 0.08 3.47 2.34
N MET A 23 -0.51 2.92 3.41
CA MET A 23 -1.07 3.70 4.51
C MET A 23 0.04 4.50 5.23
N VAL A 24 1.17 3.85 5.50
CA VAL A 24 2.37 4.53 6.03
C VAL A 24 2.87 5.60 5.08
N GLY A 25 2.84 5.35 3.76
CA GLY A 25 3.19 6.32 2.73
C GLY A 25 2.30 7.56 2.75
N PHE A 26 0.97 7.39 2.84
CA PHE A 26 0.03 8.48 2.98
C PHE A 26 0.27 9.30 4.25
N GLN A 27 0.42 8.64 5.41
CA GLN A 27 0.72 9.31 6.67
C GLN A 27 2.02 10.12 6.56
N PHE A 28 3.07 9.49 6.02
CA PHE A 28 4.37 10.16 5.87
C PHE A 28 4.31 11.36 4.92
N ALA A 29 3.54 11.27 3.85
CA ALA A 29 3.36 12.37 2.91
C ALA A 29 2.64 13.57 3.52
N VAL A 30 1.69 13.32 4.43
CA VAL A 30 0.99 14.37 5.16
C VAL A 30 1.89 15.02 6.23
N ASP A 31 2.63 14.21 6.99
CA ASP A 31 3.42 14.69 8.13
C ASP A 31 4.77 15.29 7.70
N HIS A 32 5.37 14.76 6.62
CA HIS A 32 6.73 15.08 6.21
C HIS A 32 6.86 15.30 4.69
N PRO A 33 6.08 16.23 4.09
CA PRO A 33 6.04 16.41 2.63
C PRO A 33 7.40 16.77 2.03
N ALA A 34 8.23 17.52 2.74
CA ALA A 34 9.56 17.93 2.29
C ALA A 34 10.55 16.76 2.12
N TRP A 35 10.24 15.58 2.65
CA TRP A 35 11.06 14.38 2.54
C TRP A 35 10.68 13.49 1.34
N LEU A 36 9.70 13.92 0.52
CA LEU A 36 9.25 13.15 -0.63
C LEU A 36 9.58 13.84 -1.97
N ARG A 37 10.27 13.11 -2.83
CA ARG A 37 10.38 13.44 -4.26
C ARG A 37 9.15 12.96 -5.02
N SER A 38 8.65 11.77 -4.69
CA SER A 38 7.40 11.22 -5.23
C SER A 38 6.85 10.14 -4.31
N LEU A 39 5.57 9.83 -4.49
CA LEU A 39 4.84 8.81 -3.74
C LEU A 39 4.24 7.78 -4.69
N CYS A 40 4.44 6.49 -4.43
CA CYS A 40 3.75 5.41 -5.12
C CYS A 40 2.94 4.58 -4.12
N ILE A 41 1.63 4.57 -4.28
CA ILE A 41 0.69 3.83 -3.44
C ILE A 41 0.17 2.62 -4.21
N VAL A 42 0.36 1.43 -3.66
CA VAL A 42 -0.02 0.18 -4.33
C VAL A 42 -1.10 -0.52 -3.52
N ASN A 43 -2.27 -0.76 -4.11
CA ASN A 43 -3.40 -1.50 -3.50
C ASN A 43 -3.68 -1.06 -2.06
N SER A 44 -3.85 0.24 -1.85
CA SER A 44 -4.05 0.83 -0.53
C SER A 44 -5.09 1.95 -0.54
N ALA A 45 -5.37 2.50 0.62
CA ALA A 45 -6.32 3.60 0.80
C ALA A 45 -5.82 4.57 1.88
N PRO A 46 -6.26 5.85 1.85
CA PRO A 46 -5.82 6.86 2.82
C PRO A 46 -6.54 6.75 4.18
N GLU A 47 -7.44 5.80 4.34
CA GLU A 47 -8.14 5.54 5.60
C GLU A 47 -8.70 4.13 5.70
N VAL A 48 -8.91 3.68 6.94
CA VAL A 48 -9.63 2.45 7.31
C VAL A 48 -10.63 2.81 8.40
N LYS A 49 -11.87 3.09 8.01
CA LYS A 49 -12.92 3.55 8.94
C LYS A 49 -14.04 2.53 9.04
N ARG A 50 -14.50 2.27 10.26
CA ARG A 50 -15.68 1.44 10.54
C ARG A 50 -16.93 2.32 10.57
N ARG A 51 -17.53 2.55 9.40
CA ARG A 51 -18.66 3.47 9.23
C ARG A 51 -20.03 2.79 9.40
N THR A 52 -20.09 1.49 9.11
CA THR A 52 -21.33 0.72 9.14
C THR A 52 -21.29 -0.42 10.15
N ARG A 53 -22.47 -0.94 10.54
CA ARG A 53 -22.55 -2.16 11.36
C ARG A 53 -21.87 -3.35 10.69
N GLY A 54 -21.92 -3.41 9.34
CA GLY A 54 -21.23 -4.45 8.57
C GLY A 54 -19.72 -4.39 8.75
N ASP A 55 -19.12 -3.18 8.74
CA ASP A 55 -17.70 -3.00 8.98
C ASP A 55 -17.30 -3.50 10.37
N TRP A 56 -18.06 -3.17 11.41
CA TRP A 56 -17.83 -3.64 12.77
C TRP A 56 -17.85 -5.16 12.86
N ILE A 57 -18.84 -5.83 12.25
CA ILE A 57 -18.95 -7.29 12.23
C ILE A 57 -17.77 -7.91 11.46
N TRP A 58 -17.42 -7.34 10.32
CA TRP A 58 -16.30 -7.82 9.51
C TRP A 58 -14.97 -7.72 10.27
N TRP A 59 -14.73 -6.58 10.93
CA TRP A 59 -13.54 -6.36 11.74
C TRP A 59 -13.49 -7.29 12.95
N ALA A 60 -14.60 -7.45 13.67
CA ALA A 60 -14.69 -8.35 14.82
C ALA A 60 -14.37 -9.80 14.41
N LYS A 61 -14.94 -10.29 13.31
CA LYS A 61 -14.64 -11.62 12.75
C LYS A 61 -13.15 -11.75 12.42
N ARG A 62 -12.60 -10.80 11.71
CA ARG A 62 -11.19 -10.81 11.29
C ARG A 62 -10.25 -10.76 12.48
N TRP A 63 -10.55 -9.95 13.47
CA TRP A 63 -9.80 -9.82 14.72
C TRP A 63 -9.84 -11.12 15.54
N SER A 64 -11.02 -11.71 15.68
CA SER A 64 -11.18 -12.99 16.35
C SER A 64 -10.38 -14.10 15.67
N LEU A 65 -10.46 -14.19 14.34
CA LEU A 65 -9.67 -15.15 13.57
C LEU A 65 -8.16 -14.93 13.76
N ALA A 66 -7.71 -13.68 13.73
CA ALA A 66 -6.29 -13.34 13.92
C ALA A 66 -5.79 -13.73 15.33
N ARG A 67 -6.65 -13.68 16.35
CA ARG A 67 -6.32 -14.09 17.73
C ARG A 67 -6.37 -15.60 17.93
N LEU A 68 -7.38 -16.25 17.38
CA LEU A 68 -7.63 -17.68 17.62
C LEU A 68 -6.72 -18.58 16.77
N LEU A 69 -6.43 -18.17 15.52
CA LEU A 69 -5.62 -18.95 14.60
C LEU A 69 -4.12 -18.65 14.76
N SER A 70 -3.29 -19.62 14.36
CA SER A 70 -1.86 -19.38 14.22
C SER A 70 -1.57 -18.43 13.05
N VAL A 71 -0.46 -17.71 13.12
CA VAL A 71 0.00 -16.83 12.02
C VAL A 71 0.23 -17.64 10.74
N GLU A 72 0.68 -18.89 10.88
CA GLU A 72 0.84 -19.81 9.77
C GLU A 72 -0.50 -20.13 9.08
N THR A 73 -1.55 -20.44 9.85
CA THR A 73 -2.90 -20.72 9.31
C THR A 73 -3.47 -19.50 8.57
N VAL A 74 -3.33 -18.32 9.18
CA VAL A 74 -3.74 -17.05 8.55
C VAL A 74 -2.95 -16.83 7.26
N GLY A 75 -1.63 -17.08 7.28
CA GLY A 75 -0.76 -16.93 6.11
C GLY A 75 -1.11 -17.86 4.96
N LYS A 76 -1.44 -19.11 5.24
CA LYS A 76 -1.90 -20.09 4.22
C LYS A 76 -3.20 -19.61 3.55
N ALA A 77 -4.22 -19.27 4.33
CA ALA A 77 -5.50 -18.78 3.81
C ALA A 77 -5.34 -17.48 2.99
N LEU A 78 -4.45 -16.59 3.45
CA LEU A 78 -4.14 -15.37 2.73
C LEU A 78 -3.42 -15.67 1.40
N ALA A 79 -2.44 -16.58 1.39
CA ALA A 79 -1.70 -16.97 0.20
C ALA A 79 -2.61 -17.54 -0.88
N GLU A 80 -3.57 -18.41 -0.51
CA GLU A 80 -4.56 -18.96 -1.44
C GLU A 80 -5.44 -17.88 -2.06
N ARG A 81 -5.83 -16.89 -1.27
CA ARG A 81 -6.63 -15.77 -1.75
C ARG A 81 -5.85 -14.82 -2.66
N LEU A 82 -4.57 -14.60 -2.39
CA LEU A 82 -3.71 -13.69 -3.16
C LEU A 82 -3.24 -14.32 -4.47
N PHE A 83 -3.02 -15.62 -4.49
CA PHE A 83 -2.45 -16.36 -5.62
C PHE A 83 -3.31 -17.59 -5.97
N PRO A 84 -4.55 -17.40 -6.50
CA PRO A 84 -5.49 -18.50 -6.71
C PRO A 84 -5.16 -19.39 -7.93
N LYS A 85 -4.34 -18.91 -8.86
CA LYS A 85 -4.07 -19.59 -10.12
C LYS A 85 -3.17 -20.82 -9.90
N PRO A 86 -3.38 -21.94 -10.61
CA PRO A 86 -2.57 -23.17 -10.46
C PRO A 86 -1.06 -22.90 -10.60
N GLU A 87 -0.65 -22.11 -11.57
CA GLU A 87 0.75 -21.76 -11.86
C GLU A 87 1.41 -20.94 -10.75
N GLN A 88 0.63 -20.33 -9.87
CA GLN A 88 1.11 -19.54 -8.72
C GLN A 88 1.41 -20.39 -7.48
N ALA A 89 1.44 -21.73 -7.59
CA ALA A 89 1.66 -22.63 -6.46
C ALA A 89 2.96 -22.29 -5.68
N GLN A 90 4.02 -21.95 -6.37
CA GLN A 90 5.29 -21.56 -5.74
C GLN A 90 5.19 -20.21 -4.99
N LEU A 91 4.43 -19.25 -5.50
CA LEU A 91 4.17 -18.00 -4.82
C LEU A 91 3.36 -18.22 -3.54
N ARG A 92 2.33 -19.08 -3.60
CA ARG A 92 1.56 -19.47 -2.40
C ARG A 92 2.45 -20.06 -1.32
N LEU A 93 3.30 -21.00 -1.69
CA LEU A 93 4.20 -21.65 -0.74
C LEU A 93 5.16 -20.65 -0.09
N LYS A 94 5.84 -19.83 -0.89
CA LYS A 94 6.76 -18.79 -0.40
C LYS A 94 6.05 -17.79 0.51
N MET A 95 4.85 -17.36 0.12
CA MET A 95 4.06 -16.41 0.91
C MET A 95 3.66 -17.03 2.26
N ALA A 96 3.13 -18.26 2.28
CA ALA A 96 2.75 -18.94 3.51
C ALA A 96 3.94 -19.15 4.45
N GLN A 97 5.10 -19.56 3.93
CA GLN A 97 6.33 -19.75 4.70
C GLN A 97 6.84 -18.42 5.29
N ARG A 98 6.81 -17.33 4.50
CA ARG A 98 7.24 -16.03 4.98
C ARG A 98 6.28 -15.50 6.05
N TRP A 99 4.98 -15.68 5.85
CA TRP A 99 3.97 -15.23 6.81
C TRP A 99 4.10 -15.97 8.15
N ALA A 100 4.37 -17.27 8.12
CA ALA A 100 4.56 -18.09 9.32
C ALA A 100 5.72 -17.62 10.24
N ARG A 101 6.66 -16.83 9.71
CA ARG A 101 7.78 -16.25 10.48
C ARG A 101 7.43 -14.96 11.20
N ASN A 102 6.24 -14.39 10.97
CA ASN A 102 5.84 -13.17 11.66
C ASN A 102 5.57 -13.45 13.15
N ASP A 103 5.99 -12.53 13.99
CA ASP A 103 5.58 -12.52 15.39
C ASP A 103 4.09 -12.22 15.51
N LYS A 104 3.36 -13.08 16.22
CA LYS A 104 1.90 -12.96 16.38
C LYS A 104 1.51 -11.69 17.10
N HIS A 105 2.26 -11.27 18.11
CA HIS A 105 1.96 -10.06 18.87
C HIS A 105 2.13 -8.82 17.99
N ALA A 106 3.26 -8.73 17.25
CA ALA A 106 3.51 -7.65 16.30
C ALA A 106 2.43 -7.61 15.19
N TYR A 107 2.00 -8.78 14.68
CA TYR A 107 0.92 -8.87 13.70
C TYR A 107 -0.40 -8.29 14.26
N LEU A 108 -0.80 -8.68 15.47
CA LEU A 108 -2.02 -8.16 16.10
C LEU A 108 -1.93 -6.66 16.38
N LYS A 109 -0.79 -6.16 16.87
CA LYS A 109 -0.57 -4.73 17.08
C LYS A 109 -0.62 -3.93 15.77
N SER A 110 -0.05 -4.46 14.69
CA SER A 110 -0.15 -3.82 13.38
C SER A 110 -1.60 -3.77 12.88
N PHE A 111 -2.37 -4.83 13.15
CA PHE A 111 -3.78 -4.89 12.82
C PHE A 111 -4.61 -3.87 13.63
N ASP A 112 -4.35 -3.75 14.94
CA ASP A 112 -5.01 -2.77 15.80
C ASP A 112 -4.67 -1.33 15.36
N ALA A 113 -3.44 -1.08 14.93
CA ALA A 113 -2.96 0.25 14.53
C ALA A 113 -3.64 0.81 13.26
N ILE A 114 -4.12 -0.05 12.37
CA ILE A 114 -4.80 0.40 11.14
C ILE A 114 -6.29 0.62 11.32
N VAL A 115 -6.89 0.09 12.40
CA VAL A 115 -8.32 0.25 12.67
C VAL A 115 -8.62 1.70 13.03
N ASP A 116 -9.59 2.29 12.34
CA ASP A 116 -10.00 3.70 12.45
C ASP A 116 -8.90 4.73 12.16
N TRP A 117 -7.73 4.27 11.67
CA TRP A 117 -6.71 5.16 11.13
C TRP A 117 -7.21 5.85 9.85
N GLY A 118 -6.75 7.08 9.62
CA GLY A 118 -6.97 7.74 8.36
C GLY A 118 -6.40 9.16 8.28
N VAL A 119 -6.02 9.53 7.06
CA VAL A 119 -5.56 10.86 6.66
C VAL A 119 -6.33 11.40 5.44
N ALA A 120 -7.49 10.81 5.13
CA ALA A 120 -8.27 11.14 3.94
C ALA A 120 -8.62 12.64 3.82
N GLU A 121 -8.81 13.34 4.94
CA GLU A 121 -9.09 14.78 4.98
C GLU A 121 -7.87 15.65 4.61
N HIS A 122 -6.68 15.05 4.56
CA HIS A 122 -5.41 15.77 4.34
C HIS A 122 -4.75 15.45 3.01
N ILE A 123 -5.23 14.45 2.25
CA ILE A 123 -4.56 14.01 1.00
C ILE A 123 -4.53 15.09 -0.09
N ALA A 124 -5.47 16.02 -0.08
CA ALA A 124 -5.46 17.15 -1.00
C ALA A 124 -4.24 18.08 -0.83
N ARG A 125 -3.53 17.98 0.30
CA ARG A 125 -2.28 18.73 0.57
C ARG A 125 -1.03 18.00 0.07
N ILE A 126 -1.15 16.77 -0.39
CA ILE A 126 0.00 16.00 -0.93
C ILE A 126 0.31 16.54 -2.32
N ASP A 127 1.36 17.35 -2.42
CA ASP A 127 1.75 18.06 -3.65
C ASP A 127 2.93 17.40 -4.40
N CYS A 128 3.53 16.34 -3.88
CA CYS A 128 4.51 15.59 -4.64
C CYS A 128 3.84 14.76 -5.75
N PRO A 129 4.53 14.51 -6.88
CA PRO A 129 4.05 13.57 -7.90
C PRO A 129 3.66 12.25 -7.27
N THR A 130 2.43 11.81 -7.51
CA THR A 130 1.88 10.59 -6.89
C THR A 130 1.34 9.63 -7.93
N LEU A 131 1.76 8.37 -7.84
CA LEU A 131 1.20 7.26 -8.61
C LEU A 131 0.41 6.36 -7.67
N VAL A 132 -0.84 6.10 -8.00
CA VAL A 132 -1.64 5.05 -7.36
C VAL A 132 -1.72 3.88 -8.32
N ILE A 133 -1.27 2.72 -7.89
CA ILE A 133 -1.39 1.45 -8.64
C ILE A 133 -2.51 0.63 -8.01
N SER A 134 -3.47 0.23 -8.83
CA SER A 134 -4.54 -0.68 -8.46
C SER A 134 -4.48 -1.95 -9.28
N ALA A 135 -4.53 -3.10 -8.63
CA ALA A 135 -4.90 -4.33 -9.31
C ALA A 135 -6.42 -4.31 -9.63
N ASP A 136 -6.80 -4.87 -10.78
CA ASP A 136 -8.21 -4.97 -11.19
C ASP A 136 -9.03 -5.91 -10.30
N GLN A 137 -8.37 -6.94 -9.72
CA GLN A 137 -8.98 -7.93 -8.82
C GLN A 137 -8.57 -7.74 -7.35
N ASP A 138 -8.17 -6.50 -6.97
CA ASP A 138 -7.92 -6.18 -5.57
C ASP A 138 -9.21 -6.23 -4.74
N TYR A 139 -9.09 -6.54 -3.45
CA TYR A 139 -10.24 -6.52 -2.54
C TYR A 139 -10.69 -5.10 -2.15
N THR A 140 -9.88 -4.07 -2.45
CA THR A 140 -10.31 -2.67 -2.41
C THR A 140 -10.74 -2.22 -3.80
N PRO A 141 -11.99 -1.73 -3.97
CA PRO A 141 -12.53 -1.38 -5.29
C PRO A 141 -11.72 -0.29 -6.01
N ILE A 142 -11.62 -0.38 -7.34
CA ILE A 142 -11.00 0.65 -8.19
C ILE A 142 -11.68 2.00 -7.96
N GLN A 143 -13.01 2.03 -7.87
CA GLN A 143 -13.81 3.24 -7.65
C GLN A 143 -13.43 3.99 -6.36
N LEU A 144 -12.99 3.28 -5.33
CA LEU A 144 -12.45 3.92 -4.13
C LEU A 144 -11.16 4.68 -4.44
N LYS A 145 -10.29 4.08 -5.25
CA LYS A 145 -9.01 4.68 -5.64
C LYS A 145 -9.21 5.88 -6.58
N GLU A 146 -10.12 5.77 -7.53
CA GLU A 146 -10.51 6.89 -8.40
C GLU A 146 -10.98 8.10 -7.59
N ARG A 147 -11.84 7.87 -6.58
CA ARG A 147 -12.38 8.95 -5.74
C ARG A 147 -11.29 9.70 -4.99
N TYR A 148 -10.36 9.01 -4.34
CA TYR A 148 -9.33 9.71 -3.58
C TYR A 148 -8.22 10.27 -4.47
N VAL A 149 -7.92 9.66 -5.62
CA VAL A 149 -6.98 10.20 -6.61
C VAL A 149 -7.49 11.55 -7.17
N ALA A 150 -8.80 11.65 -7.41
CA ALA A 150 -9.41 12.91 -7.88
C ALA A 150 -9.27 14.07 -6.88
N LEU A 151 -9.00 13.80 -5.60
CA LEU A 151 -8.77 14.81 -4.58
C LEU A 151 -7.29 15.25 -4.47
N MET A 152 -6.38 14.54 -5.12
CA MET A 152 -4.93 14.78 -5.01
C MET A 152 -4.43 15.53 -6.25
N PRO A 153 -3.82 16.72 -6.10
CA PRO A 153 -3.55 17.64 -7.23
C PRO A 153 -2.57 17.09 -8.27
N ARG A 154 -1.64 16.21 -7.86
CA ARG A 154 -0.60 15.65 -8.73
C ARG A 154 -0.60 14.12 -8.76
N ALA A 155 -1.78 13.52 -8.53
CA ALA A 155 -1.91 12.06 -8.55
C ALA A 155 -2.47 11.54 -9.87
N ARG A 156 -2.06 10.33 -10.23
CA ARG A 156 -2.65 9.55 -11.32
C ARG A 156 -2.87 8.11 -10.89
N LEU A 157 -3.89 7.47 -11.43
CA LEU A 157 -4.20 6.06 -11.24
C LEU A 157 -3.65 5.24 -12.41
N ALA A 158 -3.02 4.11 -12.11
CA ALA A 158 -2.70 3.06 -13.06
C ALA A 158 -3.38 1.77 -12.61
N ILE A 159 -4.06 1.09 -13.52
CA ILE A 159 -4.71 -0.19 -13.26
C ILE A 159 -3.84 -1.28 -13.89
N ILE A 160 -3.52 -2.31 -13.13
CA ILE A 160 -2.83 -3.50 -13.62
C ILE A 160 -3.84 -4.64 -13.68
N GLU A 161 -4.08 -5.11 -14.89
CA GLU A 161 -5.05 -6.16 -15.17
C GLU A 161 -4.51 -7.55 -14.79
N ASP A 162 -5.45 -8.48 -14.59
CA ASP A 162 -5.20 -9.88 -14.20
C ASP A 162 -4.35 -9.99 -12.94
N SER A 163 -4.49 -9.04 -12.03
CA SER A 163 -3.69 -8.91 -10.82
C SER A 163 -4.56 -8.80 -9.57
N ARG A 164 -4.02 -9.27 -8.47
CA ARG A 164 -4.63 -9.18 -7.13
C ARG A 164 -3.81 -8.29 -6.21
N HIS A 165 -4.08 -8.36 -4.92
CA HIS A 165 -3.49 -7.46 -3.93
C HIS A 165 -1.96 -7.43 -3.91
N ALA A 166 -1.31 -8.54 -4.21
CA ALA A 166 0.16 -8.66 -4.23
C ALA A 166 0.76 -8.37 -5.62
N THR A 167 0.29 -7.34 -6.29
CA THR A 167 0.66 -6.94 -7.67
C THR A 167 2.17 -7.04 -7.99
N PRO A 168 3.09 -6.62 -7.11
CA PRO A 168 4.53 -6.74 -7.41
C PRO A 168 5.03 -8.18 -7.55
N LEU A 169 4.29 -9.16 -7.02
CA LEU A 169 4.61 -10.58 -7.13
C LEU A 169 3.75 -11.31 -8.17
N ASP A 170 2.57 -10.78 -8.42
CA ASP A 170 1.56 -11.33 -9.29
C ASP A 170 1.80 -10.95 -10.75
N GLN A 171 2.15 -9.68 -10.99
CA GLN A 171 2.44 -9.09 -12.30
C GLN A 171 3.74 -8.27 -12.26
N PRO A 172 4.91 -8.90 -11.99
CA PRO A 172 6.14 -8.17 -11.70
C PRO A 172 6.65 -7.32 -12.87
N GLU A 173 6.52 -7.80 -14.11
CA GLU A 173 7.00 -7.09 -15.29
C GLU A 173 6.24 -5.79 -15.51
N VAL A 174 4.89 -5.87 -15.52
CA VAL A 174 4.01 -4.71 -15.72
C VAL A 174 4.12 -3.73 -14.55
N PHE A 175 4.19 -4.26 -13.32
CA PHE A 175 4.40 -3.45 -12.13
C PHE A 175 5.72 -2.67 -12.20
N ASN A 176 6.82 -3.35 -12.48
CA ASN A 176 8.14 -2.73 -12.55
C ASN A 176 8.20 -1.68 -13.66
N GLN A 177 7.68 -1.98 -14.85
CA GLN A 177 7.62 -1.03 -15.95
C GLN A 177 6.82 0.23 -15.58
N THR A 178 5.63 0.06 -14.99
CA THR A 178 4.77 1.16 -14.56
C THR A 178 5.45 2.03 -13.51
N LEU A 179 6.09 1.42 -12.52
CA LEU A 179 6.81 2.13 -11.46
C LEU A 179 8.03 2.86 -12.00
N LEU A 180 8.87 2.22 -12.80
CA LEU A 180 10.09 2.83 -13.35
C LEU A 180 9.78 4.00 -14.27
N GLN A 181 8.76 3.91 -15.12
CA GLN A 181 8.30 5.02 -15.95
C GLN A 181 7.85 6.22 -15.09
N PHE A 182 7.14 5.95 -14.01
CA PHE A 182 6.74 7.00 -13.08
C PHE A 182 7.94 7.67 -12.40
N LEU A 183 8.89 6.88 -11.90
CA LEU A 183 10.08 7.40 -11.22
C LEU A 183 10.95 8.25 -12.16
N ALA A 184 11.12 7.84 -13.41
CA ALA A 184 11.85 8.61 -14.42
C ALA A 184 11.16 9.98 -14.67
N ALA A 185 9.84 9.98 -14.89
CA ALA A 185 9.09 11.21 -15.10
C ALA A 185 9.12 12.15 -13.87
N ALA A 186 9.03 11.60 -12.65
CA ALA A 186 9.09 12.39 -11.43
C ALA A 186 10.47 13.01 -11.20
N SER A 187 11.55 12.36 -11.65
CA SER A 187 12.92 12.86 -11.54
C SER A 187 13.19 14.03 -12.52
N THR A 188 12.68 13.94 -13.74
CA THR A 188 12.84 15.01 -14.75
C THR A 188 12.06 16.27 -14.40
N SER A 189 10.90 16.15 -13.78
CA SER A 189 10.07 17.30 -13.36
C SER A 189 10.72 18.15 -12.28
N GLN A 190 11.69 17.65 -11.53
CA GLN A 190 12.43 18.39 -10.50
C GLN A 190 13.66 19.13 -11.06
N GLY A 191 14.21 18.69 -12.19
CA GLY A 191 15.35 19.34 -12.82
C GLY A 191 15.01 20.69 -13.49
N SER A 192 13.73 21.03 -13.66
CA SER A 192 13.28 22.28 -14.27
C SER A 192 13.00 23.43 -13.26
N LEU A 193 13.12 23.15 -11.97
CA LEU A 193 13.08 24.18 -10.93
C LEU A 193 14.52 24.53 -10.54
N SER A 194 15.20 25.31 -11.40
CA SER A 194 16.43 26.00 -11.04
C SER A 194 16.15 26.98 -9.89
N PRO A 195 17.04 27.09 -8.90
CA PRO A 195 16.88 28.10 -7.85
C PRO A 195 16.97 29.50 -8.48
N CYS A 196 15.97 30.33 -8.23
CA CYS A 196 16.09 31.80 -8.32
C CYS A 196 16.94 32.31 -7.19
#